data_14889d6abb7a6fc6e2cf7be66bc7cb61
#
_entry.id   14889d6abb7a6fc6e2cf7be66bc7cb61
#
_cell.length_a   1.000
_cell.length_b   1.000
_cell.length_c   1.000
_cell.angle_alpha   90.00
_cell.angle_beta   90.00
_cell.angle_gamma   90.00
#
_symmetry.space_group_name_H-M   'P 1'
#
loop_
_entity.id
_entity.type
_entity.pdbx_description
1 polymer ?
#
loop_
_entity_poly.entity_id
_entity_poly.type
_entity_poly.pdbx_seq_one_letter_code
_entity_poly.pdbx_strand_id
1 'polypeptide(L)'
;MVNVKPVKLGNTERMSFGKIDEVIDMPNLIDIQKASYKWLLDEGLKEVFKDVSGITDYQDNLVLDFIDYTLDVDHPNYSVIECKVRDATYSAALRVTARLLNKSTGEIKESNVFMGDFPLMTDAGTFVINGAERAIVSQLVRSPGVFYGDAKDKVGNDLYSATMNPNRGAWLEYETDASDVFYVRIDKNRKLPVTVLCRALGLSTNEDILNLSLIHI
;
A
#
# COMPACT_ATOMS: atom_id res chain seq x y z
N MET A 1 -54.84 -4.83 -3.69
CA MET A 1 -54.32 -3.61 -3.02
C MET A 1 -52.80 -3.70 -2.99
N VAL A 2 -52.10 -2.65 -3.41
CA VAL A 2 -50.64 -2.61 -3.29
C VAL A 2 -50.33 -2.36 -1.82
N ASN A 3 -49.60 -3.28 -1.20
CA ASN A 3 -49.22 -3.14 0.21
C ASN A 3 -48.03 -2.18 0.29
N VAL A 4 -48.27 -0.94 0.67
CA VAL A 4 -47.24 0.09 0.80
C VAL A 4 -46.67 0.01 2.20
N LYS A 5 -45.34 -0.28 2.29
CA LYS A 5 -44.64 -0.37 3.59
C LYS A 5 -43.61 0.74 3.70
N PRO A 6 -43.48 1.45 4.85
CA PRO A 6 -42.37 2.36 5.08
C PRO A 6 -41.09 1.53 5.32
N VAL A 7 -40.03 1.86 4.60
CA VAL A 7 -38.71 1.21 4.73
C VAL A 7 -37.68 2.30 5.03
N LYS A 8 -36.89 2.09 6.09
CA LYS A 8 -35.81 3.00 6.49
C LYS A 8 -34.56 2.66 5.71
N LEU A 9 -34.09 3.59 4.87
CA LEU A 9 -32.85 3.48 4.10
C LEU A 9 -31.86 4.54 4.61
N GLY A 10 -30.94 4.12 5.48
CA GLY A 10 -30.02 5.04 6.16
C GLY A 10 -30.80 6.02 7.05
N ASN A 11 -30.64 7.32 6.83
CA ASN A 11 -31.29 8.39 7.58
C ASN A 11 -32.66 8.84 7.01
N THR A 12 -33.10 8.23 5.91
CA THR A 12 -34.37 8.58 5.25
C THR A 12 -35.36 7.45 5.29
N GLU A 13 -36.63 7.77 5.51
CA GLU A 13 -37.74 6.84 5.42
C GLU A 13 -38.40 6.96 4.03
N ARG A 14 -38.52 5.83 3.32
CA ARG A 14 -39.12 5.76 1.98
C ARG A 14 -40.26 4.75 1.96
N MET A 15 -41.25 4.98 1.10
CA MET A 15 -42.33 4.04 0.89
C MET A 15 -41.97 3.01 -0.14
N SER A 16 -42.02 1.73 0.25
CA SER A 16 -41.80 0.61 -0.65
C SER A 16 -43.13 0.16 -1.29
N PHE A 17 -43.13 0.06 -2.61
CA PHE A 17 -44.24 -0.46 -3.41
C PHE A 17 -43.96 -1.89 -3.93
N GLY A 18 -42.91 -2.53 -3.40
CA GLY A 18 -42.53 -3.90 -3.80
C GLY A 18 -43.64 -4.91 -3.52
N LYS A 19 -43.90 -5.80 -4.47
CA LYS A 19 -44.83 -6.91 -4.32
C LYS A 19 -44.22 -8.10 -3.56
N ILE A 20 -42.90 -8.18 -3.56
CA ILE A 20 -42.13 -9.26 -2.96
C ILE A 20 -41.31 -8.61 -1.83
N ASP A 21 -41.28 -9.25 -0.66
CA ASP A 21 -40.43 -8.80 0.44
C ASP A 21 -38.93 -8.96 0.05
N GLU A 22 -38.13 -8.01 0.50
CA GLU A 22 -36.67 -8.07 0.29
C GLU A 22 -36.12 -9.28 1.04
N VAL A 23 -35.45 -10.16 0.32
CA VAL A 23 -34.81 -11.37 0.87
C VAL A 23 -33.34 -11.10 1.24
N ILE A 24 -32.72 -10.14 0.57
CA ILE A 24 -31.32 -9.76 0.77
C ILE A 24 -31.26 -8.25 0.92
N ASP A 25 -30.55 -7.78 1.92
CA ASP A 25 -30.30 -6.35 2.13
C ASP A 25 -29.51 -5.76 0.97
N MET A 26 -29.82 -4.50 0.63
CA MET A 26 -29.08 -3.80 -0.42
C MET A 26 -27.62 -3.65 -0.01
N PRO A 27 -26.64 -4.11 -0.83
CA PRO A 27 -25.23 -3.97 -0.49
C PRO A 27 -24.82 -2.50 -0.41
N ASN A 28 -23.93 -2.21 0.53
CA ASN A 28 -23.36 -0.86 0.67
C ASN A 28 -22.36 -0.62 -0.45
N LEU A 29 -22.69 0.22 -1.43
CA LEU A 29 -21.87 0.48 -2.62
C LEU A 29 -20.54 1.22 -2.30
N ILE A 30 -20.43 1.84 -1.12
CA ILE A 30 -19.23 2.56 -0.67
C ILE A 30 -18.47 1.78 0.41
N ASP A 31 -18.80 0.53 0.63
CA ASP A 31 -18.17 -0.30 1.66
C ASP A 31 -16.68 -0.52 1.40
N ILE A 32 -16.31 -0.70 0.13
CA ILE A 32 -14.90 -0.88 -0.28
C ILE A 32 -14.05 0.32 0.14
N GLN A 33 -14.51 1.55 -0.10
CA GLN A 33 -13.78 2.76 0.27
C GLN A 33 -13.67 2.89 1.79
N LYS A 34 -14.76 2.66 2.51
CA LYS A 34 -14.79 2.75 3.98
C LYS A 34 -13.93 1.68 4.64
N ALA A 35 -14.01 0.45 4.18
CA ALA A 35 -13.22 -0.65 4.68
C ALA A 35 -11.70 -0.43 4.43
N SER A 36 -11.35 0.05 3.24
CA SER A 36 -9.97 0.38 2.90
C SER A 36 -9.42 1.51 3.77
N TYR A 37 -10.20 2.56 4.01
CA TYR A 37 -9.77 3.67 4.86
C TYR A 37 -9.66 3.24 6.34
N LYS A 38 -10.59 2.42 6.82
CA LYS A 38 -10.52 1.86 8.17
C LYS A 38 -9.25 1.00 8.34
N TRP A 39 -8.96 0.12 7.38
CA TRP A 39 -7.73 -0.66 7.38
C TRP A 39 -6.48 0.23 7.39
N LEU A 40 -6.49 1.33 6.59
CA LEU A 40 -5.37 2.28 6.59
C LEU A 40 -5.12 2.88 7.98
N LEU A 41 -6.19 3.24 8.70
CA LEU A 41 -6.07 3.79 10.06
C LEU A 41 -5.67 2.75 11.09
N ASP A 42 -6.19 1.52 11.00
CA ASP A 42 -5.97 0.48 12.02
C ASP A 42 -4.60 -0.20 11.86
N GLU A 43 -4.20 -0.49 10.63
CA GLU A 43 -3.03 -1.31 10.30
C GLU A 43 -2.05 -0.62 9.34
N GLY A 44 -2.55 -0.01 8.27
CA GLY A 44 -1.70 0.49 7.19
C GLY A 44 -0.71 1.57 7.63
N LEU A 45 -1.10 2.48 8.51
CA LEU A 45 -0.19 3.49 9.06
C LEU A 45 0.91 2.85 9.91
N LYS A 46 0.60 1.79 10.66
CA LYS A 46 1.61 1.04 11.45
C LYS A 46 2.64 0.39 10.55
N GLU A 47 2.20 -0.24 9.46
CA GLU A 47 3.09 -0.85 8.47
C GLU A 47 4.01 0.20 7.86
N VAL A 48 3.47 1.36 7.44
CA VAL A 48 4.26 2.44 6.85
C VAL A 48 5.30 2.97 7.82
N PHE A 49 4.94 3.24 9.08
CA PHE A 49 5.89 3.72 10.08
C PHE A 49 6.95 2.67 10.43
N LYS A 50 6.59 1.39 10.45
CA LYS A 50 7.53 0.29 10.65
C LYS A 50 8.51 0.16 9.49
N ASP A 51 8.04 0.29 8.25
CA ASP A 51 8.90 0.22 7.06
C ASP A 51 9.88 1.37 6.95
N VAL A 52 9.49 2.56 7.43
CA VAL A 52 10.35 3.76 7.42
C VAL A 52 11.25 3.82 8.64
N SER A 53 10.97 3.09 9.72
CA SER A 53 11.79 3.04 10.93
C SER A 53 13.17 2.43 10.67
N GLY A 54 14.13 2.76 11.54
CA GLY A 54 15.50 2.32 11.41
C GLY A 54 16.36 3.26 10.55
N ILE A 55 16.01 4.55 10.49
CA ILE A 55 16.84 5.55 9.79
C ILE A 55 18.12 5.75 10.58
N THR A 56 19.24 5.43 9.95
CA THR A 56 20.57 5.55 10.57
C THR A 56 21.36 6.74 10.03
N ASP A 57 22.22 7.27 10.87
CA ASP A 57 23.24 8.25 10.49
C ASP A 57 24.34 7.59 9.64
N TYR A 58 25.10 8.40 8.87
CA TYR A 58 26.22 7.96 8.05
C TYR A 58 27.28 7.13 8.83
N GLN A 59 27.44 7.41 10.12
CA GLN A 59 28.37 6.69 11.01
C GLN A 59 27.72 5.51 11.76
N ASP A 60 26.42 5.26 11.52
CA ASP A 60 25.60 4.26 12.20
C ASP A 60 25.55 4.41 13.74
N ASN A 61 25.79 5.63 14.24
CA ASN A 61 25.75 5.96 15.66
C ASN A 61 24.36 6.34 16.17
N LEU A 62 23.54 6.94 15.32
CA LEU A 62 22.19 7.39 15.65
C LEU A 62 21.18 6.56 14.87
N VAL A 63 20.13 6.13 15.56
CA VAL A 63 19.01 5.42 14.96
C VAL A 63 17.72 6.14 15.32
N LEU A 64 16.93 6.49 14.30
CA LEU A 64 15.62 7.08 14.47
C LEU A 64 14.55 6.05 14.14
N ASP A 65 13.69 5.77 15.10
CA ASP A 65 12.57 4.85 14.98
C ASP A 65 11.25 5.57 15.24
N PHE A 66 10.20 5.15 14.55
CA PHE A 66 8.82 5.55 14.79
C PHE A 66 8.10 4.41 15.52
N ILE A 67 7.67 4.66 16.76
CA ILE A 67 7.16 3.60 17.64
C ILE A 67 5.66 3.49 17.56
N ASP A 68 4.99 4.64 17.63
CA ASP A 68 3.53 4.70 17.68
C ASP A 68 3.05 6.01 17.06
N TYR A 69 1.76 6.05 16.70
CA TYR A 69 1.13 7.26 16.19
C TYR A 69 -0.21 7.48 16.85
N THR A 70 -0.62 8.73 16.90
CA THR A 70 -1.94 9.16 17.35
C THR A 70 -2.57 10.05 16.30
N LEU A 71 -3.78 9.73 15.91
CA LEU A 71 -4.62 10.54 15.03
C LEU A 71 -5.87 10.95 15.79
N ASP A 72 -6.07 12.24 16.00
CA ASP A 72 -7.20 12.78 16.74
C ASP A 72 -8.44 12.90 15.86
N VAL A 73 -9.04 11.74 15.56
CA VAL A 73 -10.23 11.65 14.67
C VAL A 73 -11.45 12.34 15.27
N ASP A 74 -11.55 12.37 16.61
CA ASP A 74 -12.71 12.91 17.31
C ASP A 74 -12.73 14.46 17.33
N HIS A 75 -11.56 15.08 17.14
CA HIS A 75 -11.41 16.54 17.14
C HIS A 75 -10.81 17.04 15.82
N PRO A 76 -11.56 16.97 14.71
CA PRO A 76 -11.10 17.53 13.44
C PRO A 76 -10.94 19.06 13.55
N ASN A 77 -10.02 19.63 12.77
CA ASN A 77 -9.74 21.06 12.77
C ASN A 77 -10.98 21.90 12.45
N TYR A 78 -11.82 21.42 11.54
CA TYR A 78 -13.10 22.04 11.14
C TYR A 78 -14.13 20.96 10.84
N SER A 79 -15.40 21.29 10.94
CA SER A 79 -16.48 20.42 10.49
C SER A 79 -16.51 20.33 8.96
N VAL A 80 -17.13 19.28 8.42
CA VAL A 80 -17.24 19.06 6.96
C VAL A 80 -17.89 20.28 6.25
N ILE A 81 -18.91 20.89 6.86
CA ILE A 81 -19.61 22.04 6.30
C ILE A 81 -18.70 23.28 6.31
N GLU A 82 -18.00 23.52 7.40
CA GLU A 82 -17.05 24.63 7.50
C GLU A 82 -15.90 24.49 6.51
N CYS A 83 -15.39 23.28 6.30
CA CYS A 83 -14.36 23.03 5.29
C CYS A 83 -14.83 23.43 3.88
N LYS A 84 -16.07 23.12 3.53
CA LYS A 84 -16.65 23.49 2.23
C LYS A 84 -16.85 25.00 2.08
N VAL A 85 -17.19 25.70 3.16
CA VAL A 85 -17.40 27.15 3.13
C VAL A 85 -16.09 27.95 3.15
N ARG A 86 -15.07 27.41 3.82
CA ARG A 86 -13.77 28.06 4.02
C ARG A 86 -12.69 27.62 3.04
N ASP A 87 -13.02 26.78 2.06
CA ASP A 87 -12.05 26.15 1.16
C ASP A 87 -10.92 25.42 1.91
N ALA A 88 -11.27 24.81 3.06
CA ALA A 88 -10.33 24.08 3.90
C ALA A 88 -10.39 22.57 3.66
N THR A 89 -9.42 21.85 4.20
CA THR A 89 -9.36 20.37 4.15
C THR A 89 -9.93 19.80 5.45
N TYR A 90 -10.83 18.82 5.34
CA TYR A 90 -11.31 18.06 6.48
C TYR A 90 -10.23 17.09 6.95
N SER A 91 -9.56 17.42 8.05
CA SER A 91 -8.36 16.74 8.53
C SER A 91 -8.25 16.75 10.05
N ALA A 92 -7.43 15.85 10.56
CA ALA A 92 -7.05 15.79 11.95
C ALA A 92 -5.52 15.75 12.10
N ALA A 93 -5.02 16.18 13.25
CA ALA A 93 -3.61 16.23 13.54
C ALA A 93 -3.03 14.81 13.72
N LEU A 94 -2.06 14.45 12.90
CA LEU A 94 -1.28 13.23 13.04
C LEU A 94 -0.02 13.53 13.85
N ARG A 95 0.16 12.82 14.97
CA ARG A 95 1.34 12.87 15.81
C ARG A 95 1.99 11.52 15.87
N VAL A 96 3.31 11.48 15.89
CA VAL A 96 4.10 10.24 15.91
C VAL A 96 5.09 10.29 17.05
N THR A 97 5.16 9.22 17.81
CA THR A 97 6.18 9.03 18.84
C THR A 97 7.48 8.57 18.19
N ALA A 98 8.42 9.50 18.06
CA ALA A 98 9.74 9.24 17.52
C ALA A 98 10.72 8.93 18.63
N ARG A 99 11.54 7.88 18.45
CA ARG A 99 12.62 7.48 19.33
C ARG A 99 13.97 7.69 18.63
N LEU A 100 14.84 8.42 19.27
CA LEU A 100 16.23 8.56 18.84
C LEU A 100 17.13 7.77 19.80
N LEU A 101 17.80 6.76 19.27
CA LEU A 101 18.79 5.96 19.98
C LEU A 101 20.21 6.42 19.58
N ASN A 102 21.02 6.80 20.56
CA ASN A 102 22.44 7.00 20.37
C ASN A 102 23.20 5.73 20.79
N LYS A 103 23.72 4.96 19.80
CA LYS A 103 24.43 3.70 20.05
C LYS A 103 25.74 3.88 20.81
N SER A 104 26.40 5.04 20.66
CA SER A 104 27.69 5.31 21.30
C SER A 104 27.56 5.62 22.79
N THR A 105 26.50 6.35 23.19
CA THR A 105 26.26 6.72 24.60
C THR A 105 25.22 5.84 25.27
N GLY A 106 24.41 5.06 24.50
CA GLY A 106 23.28 4.29 25.00
C GLY A 106 22.06 5.17 25.38
N GLU A 107 22.09 6.46 25.06
CA GLU A 107 21.03 7.40 25.40
C GLU A 107 19.83 7.21 24.46
N ILE A 108 18.62 7.15 25.04
CA ILE A 108 17.36 7.07 24.30
C ILE A 108 16.55 8.33 24.58
N LYS A 109 16.14 9.01 23.52
CA LYS A 109 15.22 10.16 23.58
C LYS A 109 13.94 9.84 22.84
N GLU A 110 12.81 10.02 23.52
CA GLU A 110 11.48 9.88 22.91
C GLU A 110 10.77 11.22 22.92
N SER A 111 10.10 11.54 21.82
CA SER A 111 9.34 12.77 21.68
C SER A 111 8.12 12.55 20.77
N ASN A 112 7.04 13.23 21.11
CA ASN A 112 5.85 13.27 20.27
C ASN A 112 6.00 14.40 19.23
N VAL A 113 6.08 14.02 17.96
CA VAL A 113 6.32 14.93 16.85
C VAL A 113 5.04 15.09 16.03
N PHE A 114 4.65 16.34 15.76
CA PHE A 114 3.58 16.63 14.83
C PHE A 114 4.08 16.39 13.40
N MET A 115 3.44 15.45 12.69
CA MET A 115 3.83 15.11 11.31
C MET A 115 3.04 15.91 10.26
N GLY A 116 1.85 16.37 10.63
CA GLY A 116 0.98 17.14 9.74
C GLY A 116 -0.49 16.83 9.95
N ASP A 117 -1.32 17.46 9.15
CA ASP A 117 -2.75 17.21 9.13
C ASP A 117 -3.08 16.07 8.16
N PHE A 118 -3.72 15.05 8.68
CA PHE A 118 -4.12 13.86 7.91
C PHE A 118 -5.59 13.98 7.49
N PRO A 119 -5.92 13.84 6.20
CA PRO A 119 -7.30 13.99 5.73
C PRO A 119 -8.20 12.88 6.25
N LEU A 120 -9.38 13.27 6.72
CA LEU A 120 -10.39 12.35 7.23
C LEU A 120 -11.44 12.04 6.17
N MET A 121 -11.94 10.80 6.18
CA MET A 121 -13.06 10.39 5.35
C MET A 121 -14.38 10.81 5.98
N THR A 122 -15.29 11.31 5.16
CA THR A 122 -16.66 11.62 5.57
C THR A 122 -17.52 10.36 5.65
N ASP A 123 -18.70 10.47 6.28
CA ASP A 123 -19.67 9.36 6.32
C ASP A 123 -20.11 8.88 4.93
N ALA A 124 -20.03 9.75 3.93
CA ALA A 124 -20.35 9.43 2.54
C ALA A 124 -19.21 8.69 1.80
N GLY A 125 -18.07 8.41 2.47
CA GLY A 125 -16.92 7.75 1.84
C GLY A 125 -16.09 8.66 0.95
N THR A 126 -16.17 9.98 1.16
CA THR A 126 -15.48 11.03 0.40
C THR A 126 -14.48 11.77 1.26
N PHE A 127 -13.60 12.53 0.63
CA PHE A 127 -12.68 13.47 1.29
C PHE A 127 -13.01 14.89 0.87
N VAL A 128 -12.92 15.82 1.81
CA VAL A 128 -13.03 17.26 1.51
C VAL A 128 -11.62 17.85 1.50
N ILE A 129 -11.14 18.19 0.32
CA ILE A 129 -9.80 18.77 0.10
C ILE A 129 -9.97 20.16 -0.49
N ASN A 130 -9.47 21.19 0.21
CA ASN A 130 -9.61 22.58 -0.19
C ASN A 130 -11.06 22.94 -0.58
N GLY A 131 -12.00 22.56 0.27
CA GLY A 131 -13.44 22.80 0.08
C GLY A 131 -14.14 21.89 -0.94
N ALA A 132 -13.40 21.19 -1.78
CA ALA A 132 -13.95 20.30 -2.81
C ALA A 132 -14.11 18.87 -2.27
N GLU A 133 -15.30 18.30 -2.40
CA GLU A 133 -15.56 16.91 -2.05
C GLU A 133 -15.07 15.98 -3.16
N ARG A 134 -14.19 15.04 -2.80
CA ARG A 134 -13.53 14.13 -3.72
C ARG A 134 -13.69 12.68 -3.27
N ALA A 135 -13.90 11.78 -4.20
CA ALA A 135 -13.92 10.35 -3.96
C ALA A 135 -12.65 9.70 -4.55
N ILE A 136 -12.08 8.75 -3.82
CA ILE A 136 -11.00 7.94 -4.35
C ILE A 136 -11.63 6.79 -5.15
N VAL A 137 -11.30 6.72 -6.43
CA VAL A 137 -11.76 5.65 -7.31
C VAL A 137 -10.82 4.46 -7.18
N SER A 138 -11.38 3.27 -6.97
CA SER A 138 -10.61 2.03 -6.94
C SER A 138 -9.92 1.79 -8.28
N GLN A 139 -8.64 1.44 -8.26
CA GLN A 139 -7.84 1.15 -9.44
C GLN A 139 -7.43 -0.31 -9.45
N LEU A 140 -7.56 -0.95 -10.61
CA LEU A 140 -7.04 -2.29 -10.82
C LEU A 140 -5.54 -2.22 -11.06
N VAL A 141 -4.80 -2.94 -10.25
CA VAL A 141 -3.34 -3.09 -10.37
C VAL A 141 -3.00 -4.57 -10.48
N ARG A 142 -1.82 -4.86 -11.08
CA ARG A 142 -1.33 -6.24 -11.11
C ARG A 142 -1.01 -6.68 -9.68
N SER A 143 -1.52 -7.85 -9.27
CA SER A 143 -1.26 -8.40 -7.94
C SER A 143 0.23 -8.66 -7.72
N PRO A 144 0.74 -8.53 -6.48
CA PRO A 144 2.06 -9.04 -6.13
C PRO A 144 2.16 -10.54 -6.44
N GLY A 145 3.33 -10.97 -6.93
CA GLY A 145 3.57 -12.36 -7.27
C GLY A 145 4.56 -12.53 -8.42
N VAL A 146 4.73 -13.76 -8.88
CA VAL A 146 5.58 -14.09 -10.01
C VAL A 146 4.72 -14.53 -11.19
N PHE A 147 4.96 -13.90 -12.33
CA PHE A 147 4.27 -14.18 -13.58
C PHE A 147 5.25 -14.79 -14.57
N TYR A 148 4.96 -15.98 -15.03
CA TYR A 148 5.77 -16.70 -16.01
C TYR A 148 5.23 -16.45 -17.42
N GLY A 149 6.15 -16.38 -18.38
CA GLY A 149 5.82 -16.24 -19.79
C GLY A 149 6.77 -17.06 -20.63
N ASP A 150 6.29 -17.53 -21.77
CA ASP A 150 7.03 -18.20 -22.81
C ASP A 150 6.89 -17.44 -24.13
N ALA A 151 7.94 -17.38 -24.89
CA ALA A 151 7.98 -16.77 -26.22
C ALA A 151 8.90 -17.57 -27.13
N LYS A 152 8.71 -17.47 -28.43
CA LYS A 152 9.61 -18.06 -29.42
C LYS A 152 10.44 -16.97 -30.09
N ASP A 153 11.74 -17.26 -30.21
CA ASP A 153 12.64 -16.42 -31.01
C ASP A 153 12.34 -16.56 -32.51
N LYS A 154 12.86 -15.65 -33.31
CA LYS A 154 12.74 -15.65 -34.80
C LYS A 154 13.21 -16.95 -35.43
N VAL A 155 14.09 -17.67 -34.76
CA VAL A 155 14.65 -18.95 -35.19
C VAL A 155 13.82 -20.16 -34.72
N GLY A 156 12.84 -19.94 -33.81
CA GLY A 156 11.96 -20.98 -33.26
C GLY A 156 12.39 -21.53 -31.90
N ASN A 157 13.46 -21.01 -31.27
CA ASN A 157 13.89 -21.40 -29.95
C ASN A 157 12.91 -20.90 -28.90
N ASP A 158 12.65 -21.71 -27.88
CA ASP A 158 11.80 -21.32 -26.75
C ASP A 158 12.58 -20.41 -25.79
N LEU A 159 12.02 -19.23 -25.53
CA LEU A 159 12.52 -18.26 -24.56
C LEU A 159 11.57 -18.18 -23.38
N TYR A 160 12.12 -18.25 -22.19
CA TYR A 160 11.34 -18.17 -20.96
C TYR A 160 11.56 -16.83 -20.27
N SER A 161 10.50 -16.30 -19.70
CA SER A 161 10.53 -15.08 -18.90
C SER A 161 9.78 -15.26 -17.59
N ALA A 162 10.21 -14.53 -16.57
CA ALA A 162 9.50 -14.46 -15.32
C ALA A 162 9.56 -13.02 -14.80
N THR A 163 8.40 -12.45 -14.48
CA THR A 163 8.31 -11.11 -13.90
C THR A 163 7.89 -11.25 -12.44
N MET A 164 8.75 -10.84 -11.53
CA MET A 164 8.44 -10.75 -10.11
C MET A 164 7.94 -9.34 -9.81
N ASN A 165 6.67 -9.28 -9.40
CA ASN A 165 6.01 -8.04 -9.01
C ASN A 165 5.91 -7.98 -7.49
N PRO A 166 6.66 -7.10 -6.80
CA PRO A 166 6.58 -6.96 -5.36
C PRO A 166 5.32 -6.20 -4.95
N ASN A 167 4.94 -6.30 -3.69
CA ASN A 167 3.90 -5.45 -3.12
C ASN A 167 4.33 -3.97 -3.14
N ARG A 168 5.61 -3.72 -2.87
CA ARG A 168 6.22 -2.38 -2.89
C ARG A 168 7.67 -2.49 -3.33
N GLY A 169 8.08 -1.73 -4.33
CA GLY A 169 9.46 -1.67 -4.82
C GLY A 169 9.59 -1.91 -6.31
N ALA A 170 10.83 -2.15 -6.76
CA ALA A 170 11.17 -2.36 -8.15
C ALA A 170 10.76 -3.74 -8.66
N TRP A 171 10.33 -3.81 -9.91
CA TRP A 171 10.05 -5.06 -10.59
C TRP A 171 11.35 -5.76 -10.97
N LEU A 172 11.37 -7.08 -10.84
CA LEU A 172 12.45 -7.92 -11.34
C LEU A 172 11.93 -8.73 -12.54
N GLU A 173 12.52 -8.50 -13.69
CA GLU A 173 12.20 -9.20 -14.92
C GLU A 173 13.35 -10.15 -15.24
N TYR A 174 13.08 -11.44 -15.25
CA TYR A 174 14.03 -12.50 -15.62
C TYR A 174 13.75 -12.93 -17.05
N GLU A 175 14.78 -13.10 -17.85
CA GLU A 175 14.65 -13.54 -19.24
C GLU A 175 15.81 -14.48 -19.63
N THR A 176 15.51 -15.51 -20.43
CA THR A 176 16.52 -16.33 -21.11
C THR A 176 16.87 -15.71 -22.45
N ASP A 177 18.11 -15.82 -22.86
CA ASP A 177 18.56 -15.46 -24.22
C ASP A 177 18.66 -16.71 -25.09
N ALA A 178 18.79 -16.52 -26.41
CA ALA A 178 18.99 -17.60 -27.39
C ALA A 178 20.22 -18.46 -27.11
N SER A 179 21.12 -18.04 -26.25
CA SER A 179 22.31 -18.78 -25.77
C SER A 179 22.09 -19.49 -24.43
N ASP A 180 20.85 -19.65 -23.98
CA ASP A 180 20.47 -20.24 -22.69
C ASP A 180 21.07 -19.51 -21.46
N VAL A 181 21.41 -18.23 -21.61
CA VAL A 181 21.91 -17.40 -20.51
C VAL A 181 20.77 -16.73 -19.82
N PHE A 182 20.75 -16.80 -18.50
CA PHE A 182 19.77 -16.14 -17.64
C PHE A 182 20.18 -14.69 -17.34
N TYR A 183 19.30 -13.77 -17.66
CA TYR A 183 19.46 -12.35 -17.37
C TYR A 183 18.38 -11.87 -16.43
N VAL A 184 18.70 -10.81 -15.67
CA VAL A 184 17.75 -10.07 -14.85
C VAL A 184 17.76 -8.60 -15.23
N ARG A 185 16.59 -8.00 -15.22
CA ARG A 185 16.40 -6.56 -15.39
C ARG A 185 15.68 -6.03 -14.16
N ILE A 186 16.23 -4.99 -13.56
CA ILE A 186 15.68 -4.33 -12.39
C ILE A 186 15.06 -3.03 -12.84
N ASP A 187 13.73 -2.91 -12.70
CA ASP A 187 12.95 -1.71 -12.98
C ASP A 187 13.26 -1.09 -14.36
N LYS A 188 13.21 -1.90 -15.42
CA LYS A 188 13.48 -1.52 -16.82
C LYS A 188 14.92 -1.05 -17.13
N ASN A 189 15.84 -1.18 -16.18
CA ASN A 189 17.24 -0.87 -16.40
C ASN A 189 17.91 -1.89 -17.33
N ARG A 190 19.20 -1.70 -17.61
CA ARG A 190 20.01 -2.61 -18.43
C ARG A 190 20.00 -4.01 -17.84
N LYS A 191 19.84 -5.02 -18.69
CA LYS A 191 19.91 -6.43 -18.28
C LYS A 191 21.30 -6.82 -17.79
N LEU A 192 21.34 -7.59 -16.72
CA LEU A 192 22.53 -8.11 -16.07
C LEU A 192 22.43 -9.65 -15.99
N PRO A 193 23.54 -10.41 -16.02
CA PRO A 193 23.49 -11.84 -15.71
C PRO A 193 22.95 -12.09 -14.30
N VAL A 194 22.09 -13.09 -14.13
CA VAL A 194 21.47 -13.43 -12.82
C VAL A 194 22.54 -13.72 -11.75
N THR A 195 23.67 -14.28 -12.13
CA THR A 195 24.78 -14.56 -11.21
C THR A 195 25.33 -13.31 -10.52
N VAL A 196 25.27 -12.16 -11.19
CA VAL A 196 25.66 -10.87 -10.59
C VAL A 196 24.67 -10.45 -9.51
N LEU A 197 23.35 -10.61 -9.77
CA LEU A 197 22.33 -10.36 -8.76
C LEU A 197 22.48 -11.31 -7.56
N CYS A 198 22.69 -12.60 -7.79
CA CYS A 198 22.91 -13.58 -6.71
C CYS A 198 24.07 -13.19 -5.80
N ARG A 199 25.19 -12.74 -6.39
CA ARG A 199 26.34 -12.25 -5.62
C ARG A 199 26.05 -10.99 -4.84
N ALA A 200 25.28 -10.05 -5.40
CA ALA A 200 24.86 -8.84 -4.70
C ALA A 200 23.93 -9.15 -3.53
N LEU A 201 23.15 -10.24 -3.61
CA LEU A 201 22.29 -10.72 -2.53
C LEU A 201 23.00 -11.55 -1.46
N GLY A 202 24.32 -11.76 -1.58
CA GLY A 202 25.15 -12.42 -0.56
C GLY A 202 25.68 -13.81 -0.93
N LEU A 203 25.34 -14.38 -2.10
CA LEU A 203 25.88 -15.65 -2.57
C LEU A 203 27.24 -15.41 -3.26
N SER A 204 28.32 -15.39 -2.49
CA SER A 204 29.63 -14.96 -2.98
C SER A 204 30.35 -16.00 -3.84
N THR A 205 30.14 -17.30 -3.58
CA THR A 205 30.84 -18.39 -4.27
C THR A 205 30.03 -18.98 -5.44
N ASN A 206 30.72 -19.61 -6.38
CA ASN A 206 30.05 -20.33 -7.47
C ASN A 206 29.27 -21.55 -6.96
N GLU A 207 29.79 -22.20 -5.92
CA GLU A 207 29.15 -23.36 -5.29
C GLU A 207 27.82 -22.98 -4.65
N ASP A 208 27.75 -21.83 -3.97
CA ASP A 208 26.52 -21.33 -3.38
C ASP A 208 25.46 -21.08 -4.45
N ILE A 209 25.84 -20.49 -5.57
CA ILE A 209 24.93 -20.22 -6.69
C ILE A 209 24.43 -21.51 -7.33
N LEU A 210 25.33 -22.52 -7.52
CA LEU A 210 24.97 -23.81 -8.06
C LEU A 210 24.06 -24.61 -7.13
N ASN A 211 24.30 -24.53 -5.82
CA ASN A 211 23.48 -25.20 -4.82
C ASN A 211 22.04 -24.57 -4.73
N LEU A 212 21.94 -23.28 -4.97
CA LEU A 212 20.62 -22.60 -5.05
C LEU A 212 19.88 -22.99 -6.33
N SER A 213 20.59 -23.18 -7.42
CA SER A 213 20.04 -23.47 -8.74
C SER A 213 19.76 -24.95 -8.89
N LEU A 214 18.50 -25.30 -9.11
CA LEU A 214 18.10 -26.67 -9.48
C LEU A 214 18.34 -27.01 -10.96
N ILE A 215 18.95 -26.10 -11.73
CA ILE A 215 19.09 -26.19 -13.19
C ILE A 215 20.03 -27.33 -13.58
N HIS A 216 20.94 -27.72 -12.70
CA HIS A 216 21.89 -28.82 -12.96
C HIS A 216 21.31 -30.23 -12.70
N ILE A 217 20.01 -30.27 -12.39
CA ILE A 217 19.28 -31.53 -12.31
C ILE A 217 18.78 -31.91 -13.70
#